data_e148939357afab7ee02c3f57cfd1106d
#
_entry.id   e148939357afab7ee02c3f57cfd1106d
#
_cell.length_a   1.000
_cell.length_b   1.000
_cell.length_c   1.000
_cell.angle_alpha   90.00
_cell.angle_beta   90.00
_cell.angle_gamma   90.00
#
_symmetry.space_group_name_H-M   'P 1'
#
loop_
_entity.id
_entity.type
_entity.pdbx_description
1 polymer ?
#
loop_
_entity_poly.entity_id
_entity_poly.type
_entity_poly.pdbx_seq_one_letter_code
_entity_poly.pdbx_strand_id
1 'polypeptide(L)'
;MGRKVVIIGGGLGGLECGLILQRNGYDVTILERNARPGGCLQSFSRGGLSFDTGFHYAGGLGEGEPLHTLLEYFGLTGLPWRQLDPDCADEIVIDGKSFPMATGYDRFVDRLAELFPSERESLREHVAFLKGVGEGIFSAFVSGSVNPLFERSAYEYLESRFKDPLLRRVLCGPSLRLEMTPELPLYVFAQISNSFIQSSWRLPGGGSLITSTLADQLVAAGGKILTGTEVTSIHTVDGLVDHVSANGGEFKADIVVSDAHPAVTVGMVEPQESLRKVYRERISGLGNTWGAFTANIVLKEDKLDYLNRNIFIHESGKEVMVHFYPVPEGSRATHLDLITPMEYISREDPGYQAAKQAKLEECLALAASRFPGLRDAILEVYTSTPATYRRYTLTPQGSAFGIRKVCTNVAATVLSPRTPVRNLYLTGQSLNLHGLLGVSMTSILTCREILGTLPSILTHFHA
;
A
#
# COMPACT_ATOMS: atom_id res chain seq x y z
N MET A 1 -24.34 -17.52 20.74
CA MET A 1 -23.83 -17.18 19.41
C MET A 1 -23.11 -15.85 19.54
N GLY A 2 -21.92 -15.73 18.92
CA GLY A 2 -21.18 -14.48 18.90
C GLY A 2 -21.95 -13.38 18.13
N ARG A 3 -21.62 -12.11 18.38
CA ARG A 3 -22.15 -10.98 17.59
C ARG A 3 -21.74 -11.16 16.13
N LYS A 4 -22.66 -10.93 15.20
CA LYS A 4 -22.44 -11.10 13.76
C LYS A 4 -21.70 -9.89 13.19
N VAL A 5 -20.62 -10.13 12.47
CA VAL A 5 -19.87 -9.11 11.74
C VAL A 5 -19.91 -9.41 10.24
N VAL A 6 -20.35 -8.45 9.46
CA VAL A 6 -20.20 -8.47 8.00
C VAL A 6 -19.08 -7.52 7.62
N ILE A 7 -18.14 -8.02 6.82
CA ILE A 7 -17.02 -7.23 6.28
C ILE A 7 -17.21 -7.08 4.77
N ILE A 8 -17.20 -5.85 4.29
CA ILE A 8 -17.32 -5.49 2.87
C ILE A 8 -15.93 -5.35 2.27
N GLY A 9 -15.55 -6.30 1.42
CA GLY A 9 -14.23 -6.36 0.79
C GLY A 9 -13.25 -7.29 1.50
N GLY A 10 -12.67 -8.18 0.72
CA GLY A 10 -11.65 -9.15 1.14
C GLY A 10 -10.22 -8.69 0.82
N GLY A 11 -9.94 -7.38 0.88
CA GLY A 11 -8.58 -6.85 0.84
C GLY A 11 -7.80 -7.16 2.12
N LEU A 12 -6.57 -6.67 2.21
CA LEU A 12 -5.73 -6.89 3.39
C LEU A 12 -6.43 -6.44 4.68
N GLY A 13 -6.99 -5.22 4.66
CA GLY A 13 -7.65 -4.65 5.83
C GLY A 13 -8.89 -5.45 6.27
N GLY A 14 -9.69 -5.90 5.31
CA GLY A 14 -10.86 -6.73 5.59
C GLY A 14 -10.49 -8.10 6.15
N LEU A 15 -9.47 -8.76 5.59
CA LEU A 15 -8.98 -10.06 6.07
C LEU A 15 -8.38 -9.98 7.48
N GLU A 16 -7.56 -8.96 7.74
CA GLU A 16 -6.96 -8.74 9.07
C GLU A 16 -8.02 -8.41 10.12
N CYS A 17 -8.94 -7.47 9.82
CA CYS A 17 -10.08 -7.19 10.71
C CYS A 17 -10.92 -8.45 10.97
N GLY A 18 -11.18 -9.22 9.92
CA GLY A 18 -11.93 -10.47 10.03
C GLY A 18 -11.25 -11.47 10.97
N LEU A 19 -9.94 -11.67 10.80
CA LEU A 19 -9.17 -12.59 11.64
C LEU A 19 -9.10 -12.13 13.11
N ILE A 20 -8.87 -10.83 13.35
CA ILE A 20 -8.88 -10.27 14.70
C ILE A 20 -10.23 -10.49 15.37
N LEU A 21 -11.33 -10.11 14.71
CA LEU A 21 -12.67 -10.20 15.27
C LEU A 21 -13.11 -11.65 15.47
N GLN A 22 -12.81 -12.55 14.52
CA GLN A 22 -13.11 -13.98 14.65
C GLN A 22 -12.38 -14.61 15.85
N ARG A 23 -11.09 -14.28 16.04
CA ARG A 23 -10.29 -14.73 17.21
C ARG A 23 -10.82 -14.19 18.55
N ASN A 24 -11.58 -13.07 18.52
CA ASN A 24 -12.23 -12.47 19.67
C ASN A 24 -13.70 -12.89 19.84
N GLY A 25 -14.13 -13.99 19.21
CA GLY A 25 -15.44 -14.63 19.45
C GLY A 25 -16.61 -14.03 18.67
N TYR A 26 -16.36 -13.22 17.64
CA TYR A 26 -17.38 -12.75 16.72
C TYR A 26 -17.64 -13.78 15.61
N ASP A 27 -18.84 -13.79 15.03
CA ASP A 27 -19.21 -14.61 13.87
C ASP A 27 -19.00 -13.77 12.60
N VAL A 28 -17.86 -13.95 11.94
CA VAL A 28 -17.40 -13.10 10.82
C VAL A 28 -17.77 -13.69 9.48
N THR A 29 -18.35 -12.86 8.61
CA THR A 29 -18.56 -13.14 7.19
C THR A 29 -17.97 -12.00 6.35
N ILE A 30 -17.01 -12.30 5.47
CA ILE A 30 -16.47 -11.38 4.47
C ILE A 30 -17.23 -11.55 3.15
N LEU A 31 -17.69 -10.43 2.57
CA LEU A 31 -18.31 -10.36 1.25
C LEU A 31 -17.30 -9.76 0.26
N GLU A 32 -16.81 -10.58 -0.67
CA GLU A 32 -15.82 -10.17 -1.67
C GLU A 32 -16.42 -10.26 -3.07
N ARG A 33 -16.38 -9.16 -3.83
CA ARG A 33 -16.97 -9.08 -5.18
C ARG A 33 -16.22 -9.90 -6.22
N ASN A 34 -14.90 -10.01 -6.09
CA ASN A 34 -14.05 -10.77 -7.01
C ASN A 34 -14.09 -12.27 -6.70
N ALA A 35 -13.63 -13.08 -7.65
CA ALA A 35 -13.54 -14.53 -7.48
C ALA A 35 -12.53 -14.99 -6.43
N ARG A 36 -11.63 -14.09 -5.98
CA ARG A 36 -10.64 -14.36 -4.93
C ARG A 36 -10.50 -13.13 -4.04
N PRO A 37 -10.27 -13.31 -2.74
CA PRO A 37 -9.89 -12.20 -1.88
C PRO A 37 -8.47 -11.72 -2.20
N GLY A 38 -8.09 -10.55 -1.68
CA GLY A 38 -6.73 -10.03 -1.76
C GLY A 38 -6.62 -8.55 -2.16
N GLY A 39 -7.65 -7.97 -2.76
CA GLY A 39 -7.61 -6.58 -3.18
C GLY A 39 -6.39 -6.28 -4.06
N CYS A 40 -5.58 -5.28 -3.68
CA CYS A 40 -4.34 -4.93 -4.39
C CYS A 40 -3.18 -5.93 -4.19
N LEU A 41 -3.30 -6.89 -3.27
CA LEU A 41 -2.29 -7.94 -3.07
C LEU A 41 -2.55 -9.20 -3.92
N GLN A 42 -3.52 -9.17 -4.82
CA GLN A 42 -3.75 -10.29 -5.74
C GLN A 42 -2.60 -10.43 -6.73
N SER A 43 -2.37 -11.66 -7.16
CA SER A 43 -1.46 -11.98 -8.27
C SER A 43 -2.26 -12.60 -9.41
N PHE A 44 -1.75 -12.51 -10.63
CA PHE A 44 -2.32 -13.15 -11.80
C PHE A 44 -1.23 -13.87 -12.61
N SER A 45 -1.62 -14.89 -13.37
CA SER A 45 -0.66 -15.67 -14.18
C SER A 45 -0.80 -15.35 -15.66
N ARG A 46 0.34 -15.21 -16.34
CA ARG A 46 0.45 -15.09 -17.79
C ARG A 46 1.75 -15.78 -18.25
N GLY A 47 1.68 -16.49 -19.37
CA GLY A 47 2.87 -17.17 -19.90
C GLY A 47 3.53 -18.17 -18.92
N GLY A 48 2.76 -18.77 -17.99
CA GLY A 48 3.28 -19.64 -16.94
C GLY A 48 3.98 -18.91 -15.77
N LEU A 49 4.06 -17.59 -15.81
CA LEU A 49 4.66 -16.74 -14.77
C LEU A 49 3.59 -16.03 -13.95
N SER A 50 3.91 -15.71 -12.70
CA SER A 50 3.03 -14.99 -11.78
C SER A 50 3.45 -13.53 -11.67
N PHE A 51 2.49 -12.61 -11.79
CA PHE A 51 2.66 -11.18 -11.67
C PHE A 51 1.83 -10.64 -10.53
N ASP A 52 2.38 -9.71 -9.78
CA ASP A 52 1.66 -9.01 -8.70
C ASP A 52 0.90 -7.79 -9.25
N THR A 53 -0.23 -7.47 -8.60
CA THR A 53 -1.01 -6.29 -9.00
C THR A 53 -0.58 -5.02 -8.27
N GLY A 54 -0.14 -5.12 -7.02
CA GLY A 54 0.20 -3.94 -6.23
C GLY A 54 1.18 -4.22 -5.08
N PHE A 55 1.73 -5.43 -5.00
CA PHE A 55 2.76 -5.77 -4.03
C PHE A 55 4.09 -6.03 -4.73
N HIS A 56 5.10 -5.27 -4.41
CA HIS A 56 6.43 -5.43 -5.03
C HIS A 56 7.51 -5.70 -3.99
N TYR A 57 7.43 -5.08 -2.82
CA TYR A 57 8.33 -5.30 -1.69
C TYR A 57 7.80 -4.60 -0.42
N ALA A 58 8.38 -4.93 0.74
CA ALA A 58 8.01 -4.37 2.02
C ALA A 58 9.24 -3.90 2.79
N GLY A 59 9.09 -2.85 3.57
CA GLY A 59 10.11 -2.37 4.50
C GLY A 59 9.77 -2.75 5.94
N GLY A 60 10.79 -2.78 6.83
CA GLY A 60 10.58 -2.93 8.26
C GLY A 60 10.18 -4.34 8.70
N LEU A 61 10.73 -5.39 8.05
CA LEU A 61 10.40 -6.79 8.31
C LEU A 61 11.55 -7.57 9.01
N GLY A 62 12.63 -6.93 9.37
CA GLY A 62 13.66 -7.53 10.22
C GLY A 62 13.14 -7.79 11.64
N GLU A 63 13.77 -8.72 12.36
CA GLU A 63 13.39 -9.05 13.74
C GLU A 63 13.35 -7.80 14.63
N GLY A 64 12.24 -7.59 15.34
CA GLY A 64 12.00 -6.42 16.18
C GLY A 64 11.58 -5.15 15.43
N GLU A 65 11.52 -5.14 14.11
CA GLU A 65 11.01 -4.03 13.33
C GLU A 65 9.46 -3.99 13.32
N PRO A 66 8.83 -2.82 13.10
CA PRO A 66 7.38 -2.68 13.29
C PRO A 66 6.52 -3.61 12.43
N LEU A 67 6.86 -3.79 11.15
CA LEU A 67 6.10 -4.69 10.29
C LEU A 67 6.30 -6.16 10.69
N HIS A 68 7.50 -6.56 11.10
CA HIS A 68 7.76 -7.92 11.60
C HIS A 68 6.83 -8.26 12.76
N THR A 69 6.73 -7.38 13.75
CA THR A 69 5.84 -7.57 14.91
C THR A 69 4.37 -7.76 14.50
N LEU A 70 3.90 -6.98 13.52
CA LEU A 70 2.53 -7.10 13.02
C LEU A 70 2.33 -8.43 12.27
N LEU A 71 3.27 -8.80 11.40
CA LEU A 71 3.19 -10.04 10.64
C LEU A 71 3.34 -11.28 11.54
N GLU A 72 4.09 -11.19 12.64
CA GLU A 72 4.15 -12.24 13.65
C GLU A 72 2.77 -12.50 14.27
N TYR A 73 2.05 -11.44 14.67
CA TYR A 73 0.69 -11.57 15.18
C TYR A 73 -0.27 -12.23 14.20
N PHE A 74 -0.13 -11.94 12.90
CA PHE A 74 -0.93 -12.54 11.84
C PHE A 74 -0.40 -13.91 11.38
N GLY A 75 0.73 -14.39 11.93
CA GLY A 75 1.34 -15.67 11.52
C GLY A 75 1.90 -15.65 10.10
N LEU A 76 2.40 -14.52 9.65
CA LEU A 76 2.89 -14.29 8.29
C LEU A 76 4.43 -14.22 8.20
N THR A 77 5.15 -14.25 9.33
CA THR A 77 6.61 -14.24 9.34
C THR A 77 7.23 -15.51 8.78
N GLY A 78 6.50 -16.65 8.82
CA GLY A 78 6.92 -17.92 8.24
C GLY A 78 6.81 -17.99 6.70
N LEU A 79 6.31 -16.98 6.03
CA LEU A 79 6.31 -16.91 4.56
C LEU A 79 7.75 -16.79 4.03
N PRO A 80 8.03 -17.19 2.78
CA PRO A 80 9.39 -17.25 2.22
C PRO A 80 9.96 -15.86 1.90
N TRP A 81 9.98 -14.96 2.88
CA TRP A 81 10.55 -13.63 2.73
C TRP A 81 12.02 -13.67 2.33
N ARG A 82 12.40 -12.83 1.38
CA ARG A 82 13.77 -12.69 0.89
C ARG A 82 14.22 -11.23 1.00
N GLN A 83 15.30 -11.00 1.73
CA GLN A 83 15.86 -9.66 1.86
C GLN A 83 16.44 -9.17 0.53
N LEU A 84 16.22 -7.90 0.21
CA LEU A 84 16.89 -7.22 -0.89
C LEU A 84 18.38 -7.02 -0.58
N ASP A 85 19.17 -6.69 -1.60
CA ASP A 85 20.57 -6.36 -1.43
C ASP A 85 20.75 -5.26 -0.39
N PRO A 86 21.39 -5.54 0.77
CA PRO A 86 21.48 -4.54 1.84
C PRO A 86 22.36 -3.35 1.48
N ASP A 87 23.27 -3.49 0.52
CA ASP A 87 24.12 -2.39 0.06
C ASP A 87 23.43 -1.50 -0.99
N CYS A 88 22.36 -2.00 -1.60
CA CYS A 88 21.57 -1.27 -2.60
C CYS A 88 20.18 -1.92 -2.75
N ALA A 89 19.31 -1.73 -1.78
CA ALA A 89 17.92 -2.23 -1.87
C ALA A 89 17.11 -1.50 -2.95
N ASP A 90 17.37 -0.22 -3.08
CA ASP A 90 16.87 0.62 -4.18
C ASP A 90 18.02 1.35 -4.85
N GLU A 91 18.02 1.37 -6.16
CA GLU A 91 18.92 2.19 -6.98
C GLU A 91 18.13 3.37 -7.55
N ILE A 92 18.53 4.59 -7.19
CA ILE A 92 17.92 5.79 -7.76
C ILE A 92 18.79 6.25 -8.92
N VAL A 93 18.21 6.34 -10.10
CA VAL A 93 18.90 6.82 -11.31
C VAL A 93 18.31 8.18 -11.68
N ILE A 94 19.13 9.22 -11.65
CA ILE A 94 18.72 10.59 -11.97
C ILE A 94 19.61 11.11 -13.09
N ASP A 95 19.02 11.39 -14.24
CA ASP A 95 19.74 11.93 -15.41
C ASP A 95 21.00 11.09 -15.74
N GLY A 96 20.84 9.75 -15.72
CA GLY A 96 21.88 8.76 -16.01
C GLY A 96 22.88 8.47 -14.87
N LYS A 97 22.82 9.17 -13.76
CA LYS A 97 23.67 8.92 -12.57
C LYS A 97 22.95 8.00 -11.58
N SER A 98 23.67 7.02 -11.04
CA SER A 98 23.17 6.03 -10.10
C SER A 98 23.51 6.41 -8.65
N PHE A 99 22.53 6.26 -7.76
CA PHE A 99 22.63 6.54 -6.33
C PHE A 99 22.06 5.32 -5.55
N PRO A 100 22.92 4.48 -4.95
CA PRO A 100 22.49 3.32 -4.20
C PRO A 100 21.90 3.74 -2.85
N MET A 101 20.68 3.24 -2.55
CA MET A 101 20.02 3.38 -1.25
C MET A 101 20.18 2.06 -0.49
N ALA A 102 21.09 2.07 0.48
CA ALA A 102 21.34 0.91 1.34
C ALA A 102 20.29 0.75 2.43
N THR A 103 20.16 -0.43 3.01
CA THR A 103 19.39 -0.67 4.23
C THR A 103 20.31 -0.74 5.45
N GLY A 104 19.75 -0.46 6.64
CA GLY A 104 20.50 -0.25 7.89
C GLY A 104 20.97 1.20 8.00
N TYR A 105 20.69 1.82 9.14
CA TYR A 105 20.88 3.26 9.34
C TYR A 105 22.31 3.75 9.06
N ASP A 106 23.31 3.07 9.60
CA ASP A 106 24.72 3.49 9.42
C ASP A 106 25.15 3.30 7.96
N ARG A 107 24.79 2.17 7.36
CA ARG A 107 25.11 1.87 5.96
C ARG A 107 24.45 2.87 5.00
N PHE A 108 23.20 3.24 5.26
CA PHE A 108 22.49 4.25 4.48
C PHE A 108 23.23 5.61 4.51
N VAL A 109 23.63 6.05 5.71
CA VAL A 109 24.41 7.29 5.88
C VAL A 109 25.74 7.20 5.17
N ASP A 110 26.50 6.11 5.36
CA ASP A 110 27.83 5.97 4.78
C ASP A 110 27.81 5.96 3.26
N ARG A 111 26.88 5.19 2.65
CA ARG A 111 26.75 5.13 1.19
C ARG A 111 26.39 6.47 0.56
N LEU A 112 25.44 7.21 1.14
CA LEU A 112 25.08 8.51 0.61
C LEU A 112 26.18 9.56 0.91
N ALA A 113 26.85 9.49 2.05
CA ALA A 113 27.94 10.42 2.38
C ALA A 113 29.22 10.21 1.54
N GLU A 114 29.42 9.04 0.92
CA GLU A 114 30.46 8.84 -0.11
C GLU A 114 30.22 9.75 -1.32
N LEU A 115 28.95 9.93 -1.70
CA LEU A 115 28.54 10.75 -2.84
C LEU A 115 28.28 12.21 -2.49
N PHE A 116 27.88 12.48 -1.24
CA PHE A 116 27.56 13.80 -0.70
C PHE A 116 28.30 14.06 0.61
N PRO A 117 29.66 14.20 0.59
CA PRO A 117 30.45 14.28 1.83
C PRO A 117 30.08 15.46 2.74
N SER A 118 29.69 16.59 2.16
CA SER A 118 29.27 17.80 2.90
C SER A 118 27.97 17.66 3.67
N GLU A 119 27.16 16.64 3.35
CA GLU A 119 25.85 16.38 3.94
C GLU A 119 25.87 15.23 4.97
N ARG A 120 27.06 14.68 5.30
CA ARG A 120 27.17 13.53 6.22
C ARG A 120 26.46 13.74 7.55
N GLU A 121 26.61 14.94 8.15
CA GLU A 121 25.98 15.23 9.44
C GLU A 121 24.46 15.40 9.29
N SER A 122 24.01 16.11 8.24
CA SER A 122 22.58 16.23 7.91
C SER A 122 21.93 14.86 7.69
N LEU A 123 22.65 13.91 7.05
CA LEU A 123 22.18 12.52 6.85
C LEU A 123 22.07 11.77 8.19
N ARG A 124 23.03 11.92 9.11
CA ARG A 124 22.96 11.30 10.44
C ARG A 124 21.76 11.82 11.25
N GLU A 125 21.57 13.13 11.26
CA GLU A 125 20.44 13.76 11.95
C GLU A 125 19.09 13.37 11.29
N HIS A 126 19.06 13.25 9.97
CA HIS A 126 17.88 12.77 9.24
C HIS A 126 17.50 11.34 9.64
N VAL A 127 18.45 10.44 9.63
CA VAL A 127 18.24 9.04 10.00
C VAL A 127 17.83 8.91 11.46
N ALA A 128 18.45 9.66 12.37
CA ALA A 128 18.06 9.69 13.78
C ALA A 128 16.62 10.19 13.97
N PHE A 129 16.21 11.21 13.22
CA PHE A 129 14.84 11.70 13.20
C PHE A 129 13.87 10.63 12.70
N LEU A 130 14.16 9.99 11.56
CA LEU A 130 13.30 8.93 11.00
C LEU A 130 13.15 7.76 11.97
N LYS A 131 14.25 7.33 12.57
CA LYS A 131 14.29 6.27 13.58
C LYS A 131 13.38 6.60 14.78
N GLY A 132 13.51 7.80 15.35
CA GLY A 132 12.67 8.26 16.46
C GLY A 132 11.17 8.28 16.12
N VAL A 133 10.81 8.67 14.87
CA VAL A 133 9.42 8.63 14.40
C VAL A 133 8.94 7.19 14.26
N GLY A 134 9.79 6.28 13.73
CA GLY A 134 9.46 4.86 13.56
C GLY A 134 9.27 4.13 14.89
N GLU A 135 10.14 4.36 15.87
CA GLU A 135 10.03 3.79 17.22
C GLU A 135 8.74 4.24 17.93
N GLY A 136 8.26 5.46 17.64
CA GLY A 136 7.02 5.98 18.18
C GLY A 136 5.74 5.48 17.52
N ILE A 137 5.80 4.61 16.50
CA ILE A 137 4.61 4.25 15.72
C ILE A 137 3.51 3.62 16.58
N PHE A 138 3.82 2.67 17.43
CA PHE A 138 2.84 1.99 18.29
C PHE A 138 2.32 2.90 19.40
N SER A 139 3.15 3.77 19.97
CA SER A 139 2.75 4.74 20.99
C SER A 139 1.75 5.75 20.46
N ALA A 140 1.94 6.26 19.23
CA ALA A 140 0.99 7.15 18.56
C ALA A 140 -0.38 6.50 18.38
N PHE A 141 -0.41 5.19 18.14
CA PHE A 141 -1.66 4.43 18.03
C PHE A 141 -2.38 4.25 19.36
N VAL A 142 -1.63 4.07 20.43
CA VAL A 142 -2.20 3.90 21.78
C VAL A 142 -2.81 5.19 22.28
N SER A 143 -2.19 6.32 22.07
CA SER A 143 -2.65 7.63 22.55
C SER A 143 -3.96 8.10 21.90
N GLY A 144 -4.28 7.59 20.70
CA GLY A 144 -5.46 8.01 19.94
C GLY A 144 -5.40 9.45 19.41
N SER A 145 -4.27 10.14 19.59
CA SER A 145 -4.03 11.48 19.06
C SER A 145 -3.37 11.45 17.69
N VAL A 146 -3.74 12.38 16.83
CA VAL A 146 -3.04 12.56 15.55
C VAL A 146 -1.64 13.11 15.83
N ASN A 147 -0.61 12.48 15.25
CA ASN A 147 0.77 12.93 15.44
C ASN A 147 0.96 14.33 14.82
N PRO A 148 1.55 15.31 15.55
CA PRO A 148 1.74 16.68 15.02
C PRO A 148 2.54 16.77 13.72
N LEU A 149 3.37 15.77 13.41
CA LEU A 149 4.09 15.70 12.14
C LEU A 149 3.19 15.52 10.91
N PHE A 150 1.90 15.18 11.08
CA PHE A 150 0.93 15.22 10.00
C PHE A 150 0.68 16.64 9.47
N GLU A 151 0.84 17.68 10.30
CA GLU A 151 0.62 19.08 9.95
C GLU A 151 1.87 19.75 9.33
N ARG A 152 2.97 19.02 9.19
CA ARG A 152 4.23 19.51 8.62
C ARG A 152 4.46 18.93 7.24
N SER A 153 5.01 19.73 6.32
CA SER A 153 5.40 19.30 4.98
C SER A 153 6.71 18.50 5.01
N ALA A 154 6.71 17.33 4.38
CA ALA A 154 7.92 16.55 4.14
C ALA A 154 8.89 17.29 3.20
N TYR A 155 8.34 17.99 2.21
CA TYR A 155 9.12 18.74 1.24
C TYR A 155 9.90 19.88 1.92
N GLU A 156 9.23 20.72 2.72
CA GLU A 156 9.87 21.80 3.49
C GLU A 156 10.90 21.27 4.50
N TYR A 157 10.61 20.12 5.12
CA TYR A 157 11.59 19.46 5.99
C TYR A 157 12.88 19.10 5.24
N LEU A 158 12.79 18.47 4.06
CA LEU A 158 13.96 18.13 3.26
C LEU A 158 14.72 19.37 2.78
N GLU A 159 14.00 20.42 2.37
CA GLU A 159 14.62 21.69 1.97
C GLU A 159 15.39 22.37 3.12
N SER A 160 14.84 22.32 4.33
CA SER A 160 15.49 22.89 5.50
C SER A 160 16.67 22.06 6.01
N ARG A 161 16.65 20.74 5.76
CA ARG A 161 17.66 19.82 6.27
C ARG A 161 18.87 19.68 5.37
N PHE A 162 18.69 19.65 4.06
CA PHE A 162 19.75 19.38 3.09
C PHE A 162 19.99 20.57 2.16
N LYS A 163 21.26 20.95 2.03
CA LYS A 163 21.68 22.06 1.14
C LYS A 163 21.79 21.61 -0.32
N ASP A 164 22.24 20.36 -0.55
CA ASP A 164 22.43 19.83 -1.89
C ASP A 164 21.08 19.46 -2.55
N PRO A 165 20.68 20.11 -3.65
CA PRO A 165 19.41 19.85 -4.32
C PRO A 165 19.37 18.47 -4.97
N LEU A 166 20.52 17.89 -5.36
CA LEU A 166 20.57 16.57 -5.94
C LEU A 166 20.32 15.50 -4.88
N LEU A 167 20.89 15.66 -3.66
CA LEU A 167 20.60 14.75 -2.54
C LEU A 167 19.10 14.79 -2.20
N ARG A 168 18.46 15.96 -2.18
CA ARG A 168 17.00 16.05 -1.98
C ARG A 168 16.22 15.27 -3.03
N ARG A 169 16.62 15.37 -4.32
CA ARG A 169 16.02 14.55 -5.40
C ARG A 169 16.25 13.05 -5.19
N VAL A 170 17.43 12.65 -4.73
CA VAL A 170 17.73 11.24 -4.41
C VAL A 170 16.85 10.73 -3.28
N LEU A 171 16.69 11.49 -2.18
CA LEU A 171 15.83 11.10 -1.04
C LEU A 171 14.34 11.04 -1.42
N CYS A 172 13.90 11.83 -2.40
CA CYS A 172 12.57 11.76 -3.00
C CYS A 172 12.45 10.68 -4.09
N GLY A 173 13.57 10.07 -4.51
CA GLY A 173 13.66 9.16 -5.65
C GLY A 173 12.73 7.95 -5.57
N PRO A 174 12.46 7.30 -4.41
CA PRO A 174 11.46 6.26 -4.30
C PRO A 174 10.01 6.77 -4.36
N SER A 175 9.71 7.63 -5.33
CA SER A 175 8.45 8.37 -5.50
C SER A 175 7.21 7.47 -5.66
N LEU A 176 7.39 6.25 -6.14
CA LEU A 176 6.27 5.31 -6.29
C LEU A 176 5.82 4.66 -4.96
N ARG A 177 6.55 4.88 -3.85
CA ARG A 177 6.08 4.53 -2.49
C ARG A 177 5.26 5.66 -1.88
N LEU A 178 5.53 6.90 -2.33
CA LEU A 178 5.00 8.14 -1.76
C LEU A 178 4.73 9.11 -2.90
N GLU A 179 3.56 9.71 -2.91
CA GLU A 179 3.31 10.83 -3.81
C GLU A 179 4.01 12.08 -3.26
N MET A 180 5.27 12.30 -3.69
CA MET A 180 6.08 13.43 -3.24
C MET A 180 5.52 14.76 -3.77
N THR A 181 4.58 15.34 -3.04
CA THR A 181 4.03 16.67 -3.28
C THR A 181 4.43 17.62 -2.17
N PRO A 182 4.39 18.95 -2.37
CA PRO A 182 4.63 19.94 -1.29
C PRO A 182 3.72 19.73 -0.08
N GLU A 183 2.56 19.12 -0.24
CA GLU A 183 1.58 18.88 0.81
C GLU A 183 1.72 17.51 1.49
N LEU A 184 2.69 16.67 1.09
CA LEU A 184 2.89 15.37 1.73
C LEU A 184 3.21 15.55 3.21
N PRO A 185 2.43 14.96 4.15
CA PRO A 185 2.73 15.06 5.58
C PRO A 185 4.06 14.41 5.94
N LEU A 186 4.84 15.09 6.78
CA LEU A 186 6.14 14.63 7.25
C LEU A 186 6.02 13.28 8.00
N TYR A 187 4.93 13.06 8.72
CA TYR A 187 4.70 11.77 9.39
C TYR A 187 4.62 10.60 8.40
N VAL A 188 3.88 10.76 7.31
CA VAL A 188 3.74 9.74 6.26
C VAL A 188 5.08 9.45 5.61
N PHE A 189 5.80 10.51 5.22
CA PHE A 189 7.15 10.40 4.67
C PHE A 189 8.11 9.69 5.63
N ALA A 190 8.14 10.10 6.91
CA ALA A 190 9.07 9.56 7.89
C ALA A 190 8.81 8.07 8.19
N GLN A 191 7.55 7.67 8.38
CA GLN A 191 7.21 6.26 8.64
C GLN A 191 7.57 5.35 7.48
N ILE A 192 7.21 5.74 6.26
CA ILE A 192 7.49 4.93 5.08
C ILE A 192 8.99 4.89 4.80
N SER A 193 9.68 6.02 4.80
CA SER A 193 11.14 6.07 4.57
C SER A 193 11.89 5.27 5.62
N ASN A 194 11.52 5.41 6.90
CA ASN A 194 12.14 4.64 7.99
C ASN A 194 12.03 3.14 7.76
N SER A 195 10.83 2.64 7.43
CA SER A 195 10.61 1.21 7.27
C SER A 195 11.51 0.59 6.18
N PHE A 196 11.71 1.29 5.07
CA PHE A 196 12.57 0.81 3.97
C PHE A 196 14.07 1.02 4.24
N ILE A 197 14.46 2.00 5.05
CA ILE A 197 15.85 2.16 5.51
C ILE A 197 16.20 1.08 6.55
N GLN A 198 15.28 0.67 7.41
CA GLN A 198 15.52 -0.42 8.36
C GLN A 198 15.91 -1.70 7.62
N SER A 199 15.03 -2.19 6.80
CA SER A 199 15.24 -3.37 5.94
C SER A 199 14.22 -3.40 4.81
N SER A 200 14.57 -4.05 3.70
CA SER A 200 13.69 -4.19 2.53
C SER A 200 13.60 -5.63 2.10
N TRP A 201 12.39 -6.12 1.81
CA TRP A 201 12.11 -7.54 1.60
C TRP A 201 11.16 -7.77 0.43
N ARG A 202 11.39 -8.84 -0.32
CA ARG A 202 10.48 -9.39 -1.33
C ARG A 202 9.83 -10.66 -0.83
N LEU A 203 8.72 -11.02 -1.44
CA LEU A 203 8.02 -12.26 -1.17
C LEU A 203 7.96 -13.10 -2.46
N PRO A 204 8.84 -14.10 -2.63
CA PRO A 204 8.68 -15.08 -3.69
C PRO A 204 7.28 -15.72 -3.65
N GLY A 205 6.59 -15.72 -4.78
CA GLY A 205 5.19 -16.14 -4.86
C GLY A 205 4.17 -15.00 -4.72
N GLY A 206 4.65 -13.79 -4.40
CA GLY A 206 3.88 -12.56 -4.47
C GLY A 206 2.92 -12.29 -3.32
N GLY A 207 2.24 -11.15 -3.42
CA GLY A 207 1.31 -10.65 -2.39
C GLY A 207 0.12 -11.56 -2.12
N SER A 208 -0.27 -12.39 -3.09
CA SER A 208 -1.37 -13.35 -2.90
C SER A 208 -1.10 -14.40 -1.82
N LEU A 209 0.17 -14.71 -1.49
CA LEU A 209 0.50 -15.59 -0.37
C LEU A 209 0.09 -14.99 0.98
N ILE A 210 0.22 -13.68 1.15
CA ILE A 210 -0.21 -12.98 2.36
C ILE A 210 -1.71 -13.16 2.54
N THR A 211 -2.47 -12.82 1.52
CA THR A 211 -3.93 -12.81 1.60
C THR A 211 -4.55 -14.19 1.61
N SER A 212 -3.97 -15.17 0.91
CA SER A 212 -4.43 -16.57 1.01
C SER A 212 -4.17 -17.15 2.41
N THR A 213 -2.99 -16.88 3.00
CA THR A 213 -2.69 -17.32 4.37
C THR A 213 -3.66 -16.73 5.39
N LEU A 214 -3.97 -15.44 5.29
CA LEU A 214 -4.98 -14.79 6.16
C LEU A 214 -6.37 -15.37 5.95
N ALA A 215 -6.77 -15.61 4.69
CA ALA A 215 -8.05 -16.21 4.36
C ALA A 215 -8.19 -17.63 4.93
N ASP A 216 -7.16 -18.46 4.77
CA ASP A 216 -7.13 -19.83 5.29
C ASP A 216 -7.20 -19.83 6.83
N GLN A 217 -6.48 -18.94 7.51
CA GLN A 217 -6.54 -18.79 8.96
C GLN A 217 -7.94 -18.34 9.44
N LEU A 218 -8.57 -17.40 8.73
CA LEU A 218 -9.91 -16.95 9.06
C LEU A 218 -10.92 -18.10 8.94
N VAL A 219 -10.87 -18.85 7.85
CA VAL A 219 -11.76 -20.02 7.62
C VAL A 219 -11.49 -21.12 8.65
N ALA A 220 -10.23 -21.40 8.96
CA ALA A 220 -9.86 -22.38 10.00
C ALA A 220 -10.36 -21.96 11.40
N ALA A 221 -10.46 -20.64 11.67
CA ALA A 221 -11.03 -20.11 12.89
C ALA A 221 -12.59 -20.10 12.90
N GLY A 222 -13.24 -20.57 11.82
CA GLY A 222 -14.71 -20.65 11.69
C GLY A 222 -15.35 -19.45 10.99
N GLY A 223 -14.58 -18.46 10.53
CA GLY A 223 -15.08 -17.36 9.72
C GLY A 223 -15.45 -17.79 8.29
N LYS A 224 -16.18 -16.94 7.57
CA LYS A 224 -16.65 -17.21 6.21
C LYS A 224 -16.18 -16.15 5.24
N ILE A 225 -15.82 -16.56 4.02
CA ILE A 225 -15.51 -15.64 2.91
C ILE A 225 -16.40 -16.04 1.73
N LEU A 226 -17.29 -15.14 1.32
CA LEU A 226 -18.17 -15.32 0.18
C LEU A 226 -17.63 -14.51 -1.00
N THR A 227 -16.96 -15.19 -1.92
CA THR A 227 -16.44 -14.59 -3.15
C THR A 227 -17.51 -14.47 -4.23
N GLY A 228 -17.30 -13.63 -5.25
CA GLY A 228 -18.32 -13.32 -6.26
C GLY A 228 -19.55 -12.63 -5.66
N THR A 229 -19.44 -12.07 -4.44
CA THR A 229 -20.55 -11.48 -3.70
C THR A 229 -20.33 -9.97 -3.60
N GLU A 230 -20.92 -9.24 -4.54
CA GLU A 230 -20.81 -7.77 -4.62
C GLU A 230 -21.88 -7.11 -3.75
N VAL A 231 -21.43 -6.32 -2.77
CA VAL A 231 -22.31 -5.47 -1.95
C VAL A 231 -22.77 -4.30 -2.79
N THR A 232 -24.09 -4.08 -2.80
CA THR A 232 -24.74 -3.01 -3.56
C THR A 232 -25.27 -1.89 -2.68
N SER A 233 -25.72 -2.20 -1.44
CA SER A 233 -26.22 -1.20 -0.51
C SER A 233 -26.05 -1.62 0.96
N ILE A 234 -26.02 -0.62 1.84
CA ILE A 234 -25.92 -0.73 3.30
C ILE A 234 -27.17 -0.06 3.88
N HIS A 235 -28.15 -0.88 4.28
CA HIS A 235 -29.43 -0.37 4.77
C HIS A 235 -29.36 0.00 6.24
N THR A 236 -29.87 1.19 6.56
CA THR A 236 -29.81 1.73 7.93
C THR A 236 -31.19 2.05 8.47
N VAL A 237 -31.39 1.77 9.76
CA VAL A 237 -32.59 2.13 10.53
C VAL A 237 -32.13 2.75 11.84
N ASP A 238 -32.67 3.90 12.21
CA ASP A 238 -32.38 4.62 13.46
C ASP A 238 -30.88 4.86 13.74
N GLY A 239 -30.10 5.12 12.67
CA GLY A 239 -28.66 5.39 12.75
C GLY A 239 -27.78 4.15 13.01
N LEU A 240 -28.32 2.96 12.75
CA LEU A 240 -27.62 1.68 12.76
C LEU A 240 -27.79 0.98 11.42
N VAL A 241 -26.80 0.22 10.97
CA VAL A 241 -26.99 -0.73 9.88
C VAL A 241 -27.93 -1.83 10.34
N ASP A 242 -29.00 -2.10 9.58
CA ASP A 242 -29.91 -3.23 9.77
C ASP A 242 -29.40 -4.46 8.99
N HIS A 243 -29.07 -4.27 7.71
CA HIS A 243 -28.49 -5.30 6.85
C HIS A 243 -27.66 -4.71 5.71
N VAL A 244 -26.92 -5.58 5.07
CA VAL A 244 -26.15 -5.28 3.85
C VAL A 244 -26.77 -6.11 2.71
N SER A 245 -27.13 -5.47 1.61
CA SER A 245 -27.61 -6.15 0.39
C SER A 245 -26.45 -6.45 -0.55
N ALA A 246 -26.44 -7.66 -1.10
CA ALA A 246 -25.48 -8.10 -2.09
C ALA A 246 -26.19 -9.00 -3.13
N ASN A 247 -25.50 -9.30 -4.25
CA ASN A 247 -26.05 -10.18 -5.28
C ASN A 247 -26.39 -11.61 -4.77
N GLY A 248 -25.95 -11.99 -3.56
CA GLY A 248 -26.29 -13.27 -2.88
C GLY A 248 -27.44 -13.17 -1.89
N GLY A 249 -28.09 -11.99 -1.73
CA GLY A 249 -29.18 -11.74 -0.78
C GLY A 249 -28.88 -10.69 0.27
N GLU A 250 -29.61 -10.71 1.39
CA GLU A 250 -29.47 -9.78 2.51
C GLU A 250 -28.68 -10.44 3.65
N PHE A 251 -27.74 -9.69 4.20
CA PHE A 251 -26.86 -10.10 5.30
C PHE A 251 -27.09 -9.22 6.52
N LYS A 252 -27.79 -9.75 7.52
CA LYS A 252 -27.98 -9.08 8.80
C LYS A 252 -26.70 -9.12 9.64
N ALA A 253 -26.32 -8.00 10.23
CA ALA A 253 -25.12 -7.88 11.05
C ALA A 253 -25.32 -6.96 12.24
N ASP A 254 -24.69 -7.28 13.37
CA ASP A 254 -24.58 -6.39 14.52
C ASP A 254 -23.53 -5.30 14.29
N ILE A 255 -22.54 -5.60 13.45
CA ILE A 255 -21.41 -4.72 13.09
C ILE A 255 -21.10 -4.90 11.61
N VAL A 256 -20.84 -3.80 10.93
CA VAL A 256 -20.34 -3.79 9.55
C VAL A 256 -19.00 -3.09 9.50
N VAL A 257 -18.00 -3.72 8.88
CA VAL A 257 -16.69 -3.13 8.58
C VAL A 257 -16.54 -3.04 7.06
N SER A 258 -16.18 -1.87 6.54
CA SER A 258 -15.92 -1.71 5.11
C SER A 258 -14.43 -1.48 4.84
N ASP A 259 -13.83 -2.38 4.06
CA ASP A 259 -12.49 -2.27 3.45
C ASP A 259 -12.57 -1.66 2.04
N ALA A 260 -13.75 -1.30 1.58
CA ALA A 260 -13.91 -0.53 0.35
C ALA A 260 -13.50 0.93 0.57
N HIS A 261 -13.13 1.61 -0.54
CA HIS A 261 -12.80 3.03 -0.46
C HIS A 261 -13.91 3.84 0.24
N PRO A 262 -13.59 4.77 1.17
CA PRO A 262 -14.59 5.50 1.94
C PRO A 262 -15.70 6.17 1.11
N ALA A 263 -15.37 6.75 -0.04
CA ALA A 263 -16.37 7.34 -0.93
C ALA A 263 -17.33 6.29 -1.53
N VAL A 264 -16.85 5.09 -1.81
CA VAL A 264 -17.68 3.96 -2.27
C VAL A 264 -18.60 3.50 -1.14
N THR A 265 -18.07 3.34 0.07
CA THR A 265 -18.84 2.96 1.25
C THR A 265 -19.97 3.95 1.54
N VAL A 266 -19.65 5.24 1.55
CA VAL A 266 -20.64 6.32 1.77
C VAL A 266 -21.73 6.32 0.69
N GLY A 267 -21.34 6.02 -0.57
CA GLY A 267 -22.29 5.92 -1.69
C GLY A 267 -23.28 4.75 -1.58
N MET A 268 -22.90 3.68 -0.85
CA MET A 268 -23.76 2.51 -0.64
C MET A 268 -24.76 2.65 0.52
N VAL A 269 -24.63 3.66 1.39
CA VAL A 269 -25.50 3.82 2.57
C VAL A 269 -26.92 4.26 2.15
N GLU A 270 -27.92 3.54 2.60
CA GLU A 270 -29.35 3.83 2.35
C GLU A 270 -30.18 3.81 3.66
N PRO A 271 -31.13 4.72 3.84
CA PRO A 271 -31.32 5.91 3.02
C PRO A 271 -30.15 6.90 3.14
N GLN A 272 -29.91 7.69 2.10
CA GLN A 272 -28.76 8.62 2.07
C GLN A 272 -28.78 9.68 3.19
N GLU A 273 -29.95 9.98 3.75
CA GLU A 273 -30.17 10.90 4.87
C GLU A 273 -29.60 10.39 6.19
N SER A 274 -29.30 9.10 6.30
CA SER A 274 -28.62 8.51 7.46
C SER A 274 -27.22 9.07 7.67
N LEU A 275 -26.63 9.62 6.61
CA LEU A 275 -25.40 10.38 6.67
C LEU A 275 -25.69 11.86 6.34
N ARG A 276 -25.22 12.77 7.20
CA ARG A 276 -25.35 14.21 6.94
C ARG A 276 -24.75 14.57 5.59
N LYS A 277 -25.41 15.43 4.81
CA LYS A 277 -24.97 15.88 3.50
C LYS A 277 -23.51 16.34 3.50
N VAL A 278 -23.13 17.17 4.48
CA VAL A 278 -21.75 17.67 4.65
C VAL A 278 -20.72 16.54 4.80
N TYR A 279 -21.07 15.47 5.54
CA TYR A 279 -20.18 14.32 5.70
C TYR A 279 -19.99 13.58 4.35
N ARG A 280 -21.08 13.33 3.64
CA ARG A 280 -21.06 12.66 2.32
C ARG A 280 -20.23 13.45 1.31
N GLU A 281 -20.51 14.76 1.18
CA GLU A 281 -19.79 15.65 0.27
C GLU A 281 -18.31 15.74 0.62
N ARG A 282 -17.97 15.84 1.92
CA ARG A 282 -16.57 15.82 2.37
C ARG A 282 -15.86 14.54 1.95
N ILE A 283 -16.40 13.36 2.26
CA ILE A 283 -15.75 12.08 1.97
C ILE A 283 -15.65 11.83 0.46
N SER A 284 -16.70 12.14 -0.31
CA SER A 284 -16.71 11.94 -1.76
C SER A 284 -15.85 12.95 -2.52
N GLY A 285 -15.59 14.12 -1.93
CA GLY A 285 -14.78 15.18 -2.51
C GLY A 285 -13.29 15.11 -2.16
N LEU A 286 -12.85 14.15 -1.36
CA LEU A 286 -11.43 13.99 -1.04
C LEU A 286 -10.61 13.57 -2.27
N GLY A 287 -9.49 14.26 -2.48
CA GLY A 287 -8.54 13.92 -3.52
C GLY A 287 -7.89 12.56 -3.29
N ASN A 288 -7.62 11.85 -4.35
CA ASN A 288 -6.95 10.57 -4.33
C ASN A 288 -5.51 10.70 -4.84
N THR A 289 -4.66 9.74 -4.51
CA THR A 289 -3.31 9.63 -5.05
C THR A 289 -3.36 9.25 -6.54
N TRP A 290 -2.21 9.33 -7.21
CA TRP A 290 -2.07 8.92 -8.61
C TRP A 290 -2.52 7.46 -8.83
N GLY A 291 -2.87 7.13 -10.06
CA GLY A 291 -3.13 5.76 -10.50
C GLY A 291 -1.90 5.14 -11.16
N ALA A 292 -1.72 3.82 -11.03
CA ALA A 292 -0.58 3.13 -11.60
C ALA A 292 -0.83 2.67 -13.04
N PHE A 293 0.19 2.86 -13.89
CA PHE A 293 0.41 2.08 -15.10
C PHE A 293 1.47 1.02 -14.80
N THR A 294 1.22 -0.22 -15.17
CA THR A 294 2.18 -1.31 -15.03
C THR A 294 2.34 -2.03 -16.37
N ALA A 295 3.58 -2.19 -16.83
CA ALA A 295 3.93 -3.11 -17.90
C ALA A 295 4.57 -4.36 -17.29
N ASN A 296 3.89 -5.48 -17.38
CA ASN A 296 4.33 -6.78 -16.93
C ASN A 296 5.05 -7.47 -18.09
N ILE A 297 6.36 -7.66 -17.99
CA ILE A 297 7.24 -8.07 -19.08
C ILE A 297 7.75 -9.48 -18.85
N VAL A 298 7.48 -10.37 -19.77
CA VAL A 298 8.14 -11.69 -19.87
C VAL A 298 9.42 -11.54 -20.69
N LEU A 299 10.50 -12.08 -20.17
CA LEU A 299 11.80 -12.01 -20.82
C LEU A 299 12.13 -13.31 -21.55
N LYS A 300 12.87 -13.20 -22.66
CA LYS A 300 13.55 -14.33 -23.30
C LYS A 300 14.62 -14.87 -22.35
N GLU A 301 14.84 -16.17 -22.41
CA GLU A 301 15.86 -16.84 -21.59
C GLU A 301 17.26 -16.20 -21.78
N ASP A 302 17.98 -16.09 -20.67
CA ASP A 302 19.38 -15.65 -20.60
C ASP A 302 19.71 -14.27 -21.20
N LYS A 303 18.71 -13.38 -21.33
CA LYS A 303 18.93 -12.06 -21.93
C LYS A 303 19.25 -10.96 -20.94
N LEU A 304 18.77 -11.07 -19.68
CA LEU A 304 18.92 -10.01 -18.69
C LEU A 304 19.34 -10.59 -17.33
N ASP A 305 20.30 -9.93 -16.69
CA ASP A 305 20.72 -10.30 -15.34
C ASP A 305 19.63 -9.98 -14.32
N TYR A 306 19.44 -10.88 -13.36
CA TYR A 306 18.59 -10.60 -12.21
C TYR A 306 19.31 -9.66 -11.22
N LEU A 307 18.60 -8.64 -10.78
CA LEU A 307 19.06 -7.73 -9.73
C LEU A 307 18.15 -7.85 -8.51
N ASN A 308 18.72 -8.18 -7.36
CA ASN A 308 17.97 -8.26 -6.09
C ASN A 308 17.77 -6.88 -5.46
N ARG A 309 17.34 -5.92 -6.27
CA ARG A 309 17.04 -4.53 -5.92
C ARG A 309 15.93 -3.98 -6.79
N ASN A 310 15.35 -2.86 -6.42
CA ASN A 310 14.48 -2.08 -7.31
C ASN A 310 15.27 -0.93 -7.92
N ILE A 311 14.88 -0.48 -9.10
CA ILE A 311 15.54 0.65 -9.76
C ILE A 311 14.49 1.70 -10.08
N PHE A 312 14.67 2.93 -9.58
CA PHE A 312 13.83 4.08 -9.85
C PHE A 312 14.56 5.01 -10.80
N ILE A 313 14.06 5.15 -12.01
CA ILE A 313 14.69 5.95 -13.06
C ILE A 313 13.89 7.24 -13.22
N HIS A 314 14.59 8.37 -13.06
CA HIS A 314 14.05 9.72 -13.21
C HIS A 314 14.82 10.44 -14.31
N GLU A 315 14.14 10.81 -15.38
CA GLU A 315 14.74 11.53 -16.51
C GLU A 315 13.72 12.49 -17.13
N SER A 316 14.11 13.73 -17.32
CA SER A 316 13.28 14.77 -17.98
C SER A 316 11.86 14.90 -17.40
N GLY A 317 11.72 14.81 -16.08
CA GLY A 317 10.42 14.91 -15.40
C GLY A 317 9.53 13.66 -15.49
N LYS A 318 10.04 12.58 -16.06
CA LYS A 318 9.39 11.28 -16.13
C LYS A 318 10.05 10.31 -15.17
N GLU A 319 9.29 9.29 -14.76
CA GLU A 319 9.79 8.28 -13.84
C GLU A 319 9.26 6.88 -14.15
N VAL A 320 10.07 5.87 -13.87
CA VAL A 320 9.68 4.46 -13.91
C VAL A 320 10.42 3.68 -12.83
N MET A 321 9.71 2.79 -12.14
CA MET A 321 10.31 1.77 -11.29
C MET A 321 10.46 0.49 -12.10
N VAL A 322 11.65 -0.11 -12.06
CA VAL A 322 11.92 -1.45 -12.58
C VAL A 322 11.96 -2.41 -11.40
N HIS A 323 11.03 -3.36 -11.39
CA HIS A 323 10.92 -4.39 -10.37
C HIS A 323 11.18 -5.77 -10.98
N PHE A 324 12.22 -6.46 -10.50
CA PHE A 324 12.53 -7.83 -10.90
C PHE A 324 11.85 -8.84 -9.98
N TYR A 325 11.20 -9.84 -10.54
CA TYR A 325 10.65 -10.94 -9.75
C TYR A 325 11.76 -11.88 -9.27
N PRO A 326 11.67 -12.39 -8.01
CA PRO A 326 12.68 -13.26 -7.45
C PRO A 326 12.88 -14.53 -8.28
N VAL A 327 14.13 -14.88 -8.51
CA VAL A 327 14.57 -16.12 -9.17
C VAL A 327 15.51 -16.88 -8.24
N PRO A 328 15.76 -18.19 -8.48
CA PRO A 328 16.81 -18.92 -7.77
C PRO A 328 18.17 -18.23 -7.88
N GLU A 329 19.02 -18.40 -6.87
CA GLU A 329 20.36 -17.83 -6.86
C GLU A 329 21.18 -18.27 -8.08
N GLY A 330 21.89 -17.33 -8.71
CA GLY A 330 22.65 -17.57 -9.93
C GLY A 330 21.83 -17.63 -11.22
N SER A 331 20.50 -17.53 -11.14
CA SER A 331 19.63 -17.52 -12.32
C SER A 331 19.51 -16.12 -12.95
N ARG A 332 19.21 -16.09 -14.25
CA ARG A 332 18.86 -14.87 -14.98
C ARG A 332 17.42 -14.42 -14.67
N ALA A 333 17.13 -13.15 -14.96
CA ALA A 333 15.78 -12.63 -14.85
C ALA A 333 14.82 -13.32 -15.84
N THR A 334 13.66 -13.72 -15.37
CA THR A 334 12.60 -14.34 -16.20
C THR A 334 11.50 -13.36 -16.55
N HIS A 335 11.21 -12.43 -15.65
CA HIS A 335 10.18 -11.40 -15.84
C HIS A 335 10.41 -10.22 -14.90
N LEU A 336 9.84 -9.09 -15.26
CA LEU A 336 9.92 -7.84 -14.50
C LEU A 336 8.68 -6.98 -14.73
N ASP A 337 8.48 -6.01 -13.86
CA ASP A 337 7.49 -4.94 -14.03
C ASP A 337 8.17 -3.59 -14.26
N LEU A 338 7.55 -2.78 -15.14
CA LEU A 338 7.78 -1.36 -15.23
C LEU A 338 6.55 -0.63 -14.70
N ILE A 339 6.73 0.18 -13.67
CA ILE A 339 5.64 0.84 -12.95
C ILE A 339 5.85 2.35 -13.00
N THR A 340 4.81 3.10 -13.35
CA THR A 340 4.84 4.56 -13.41
C THR A 340 3.48 5.16 -13.06
N PRO A 341 3.41 6.41 -12.57
CA PRO A 341 2.16 7.13 -12.46
C PRO A 341 1.47 7.35 -13.82
N MET A 342 0.16 7.23 -13.83
CA MET A 342 -0.67 7.54 -14.99
C MET A 342 -1.98 8.16 -14.53
N GLU A 343 -2.43 9.18 -15.22
CA GLU A 343 -3.77 9.74 -15.03
C GLU A 343 -4.85 8.74 -15.45
N TYR A 344 -5.99 8.80 -14.79
CA TYR A 344 -7.13 7.97 -15.13
C TYR A 344 -7.73 8.39 -16.46
N ILE A 345 -7.85 7.43 -17.38
CA ILE A 345 -8.60 7.53 -18.64
C ILE A 345 -9.59 6.38 -18.66
N SER A 346 -10.87 6.67 -18.94
CA SER A 346 -11.88 5.62 -19.07
C SER A 346 -11.57 4.69 -20.23
N ARG A 347 -11.93 3.41 -20.11
CA ARG A 347 -11.78 2.45 -21.21
C ARG A 347 -12.66 2.74 -22.40
N GLU A 348 -13.75 3.47 -22.19
CA GLU A 348 -14.69 3.93 -23.20
C GLU A 348 -14.19 5.18 -23.95
N ASP A 349 -13.16 5.86 -23.45
CA ASP A 349 -12.54 7.01 -24.10
C ASP A 349 -11.85 6.59 -25.41
N PRO A 350 -12.13 7.25 -26.54
CA PRO A 350 -11.50 6.94 -27.83
C PRO A 350 -9.96 7.02 -27.79
N GLY A 351 -9.39 7.86 -26.94
CA GLY A 351 -7.93 8.03 -26.75
C GLY A 351 -7.29 6.98 -25.85
N TYR A 352 -8.05 6.12 -25.18
CA TYR A 352 -7.54 5.19 -24.18
C TYR A 352 -6.40 4.29 -24.71
N GLN A 353 -6.58 3.68 -25.87
CA GLN A 353 -5.56 2.77 -26.42
C GLN A 353 -4.27 3.52 -26.82
N ALA A 354 -4.42 4.71 -27.38
CA ALA A 354 -3.27 5.56 -27.75
C ALA A 354 -2.49 6.01 -26.51
N ALA A 355 -3.18 6.47 -25.47
CA ALA A 355 -2.55 6.87 -24.21
C ALA A 355 -1.84 5.68 -23.51
N LYS A 356 -2.48 4.51 -23.51
CA LYS A 356 -1.90 3.27 -22.96
C LYS A 356 -0.62 2.87 -23.70
N GLN A 357 -0.60 2.92 -25.04
CA GLN A 357 0.57 2.60 -25.84
C GLN A 357 1.68 3.64 -25.66
N ALA A 358 1.35 4.92 -25.63
CA ALA A 358 2.31 6.00 -25.40
C ALA A 358 2.99 5.84 -24.03
N LYS A 359 2.23 5.46 -22.98
CA LYS A 359 2.77 5.23 -21.64
C LYS A 359 3.68 4.00 -21.60
N LEU A 360 3.35 2.94 -22.34
CA LEU A 360 4.22 1.77 -22.50
C LEU A 360 5.56 2.14 -23.14
N GLU A 361 5.53 2.89 -24.25
CA GLU A 361 6.76 3.33 -24.94
C GLU A 361 7.61 4.25 -24.06
N GLU A 362 6.99 5.11 -23.27
CA GLU A 362 7.68 5.94 -22.29
C GLU A 362 8.42 5.09 -21.25
N CYS A 363 7.75 4.12 -20.65
CA CYS A 363 8.37 3.20 -19.68
C CYS A 363 9.52 2.41 -20.30
N LEU A 364 9.31 1.87 -21.48
CA LEU A 364 10.34 1.09 -22.19
C LEU A 364 11.56 1.96 -22.57
N ALA A 365 11.34 3.22 -22.96
CA ALA A 365 12.45 4.13 -23.27
C ALA A 365 13.27 4.46 -22.03
N LEU A 366 12.61 4.79 -20.91
CA LEU A 366 13.28 5.06 -19.64
C LEU A 366 14.03 3.81 -19.11
N ALA A 367 13.40 2.64 -19.14
CA ALA A 367 14.06 1.41 -18.68
C ALA A 367 15.24 1.02 -19.59
N ALA A 368 15.13 1.23 -20.90
CA ALA A 368 16.21 0.93 -21.85
C ALA A 368 17.43 1.85 -21.68
N SER A 369 17.29 3.07 -21.13
CA SER A 369 18.45 3.92 -20.81
C SER A 369 19.36 3.28 -19.76
N ARG A 370 18.79 2.50 -18.83
CA ARG A 370 19.53 1.75 -17.79
C ARG A 370 19.87 0.32 -18.23
N PHE A 371 19.05 -0.29 -19.10
CA PHE A 371 19.16 -1.65 -19.60
C PHE A 371 19.18 -1.67 -21.13
N PRO A 372 20.32 -1.37 -21.81
CA PRO A 372 20.37 -1.20 -23.26
C PRO A 372 19.84 -2.39 -24.07
N GLY A 373 19.91 -3.62 -23.54
CA GLY A 373 19.38 -4.84 -24.19
C GLY A 373 17.93 -5.16 -23.89
N LEU A 374 17.22 -4.34 -23.10
CA LEU A 374 15.88 -4.68 -22.61
C LEU A 374 14.88 -4.94 -23.73
N ARG A 375 14.82 -4.07 -24.74
CA ARG A 375 13.85 -4.21 -25.85
C ARG A 375 14.03 -5.53 -26.62
N ASP A 376 15.26 -5.96 -26.84
CA ASP A 376 15.58 -7.23 -27.51
C ASP A 376 15.32 -8.45 -26.62
N ALA A 377 15.36 -8.25 -25.30
CA ALA A 377 15.08 -9.28 -24.31
C ALA A 377 13.57 -9.54 -24.11
N ILE A 378 12.69 -8.67 -24.56
CA ILE A 378 11.24 -8.83 -24.39
C ILE A 378 10.72 -10.00 -25.22
N LEU A 379 9.97 -10.91 -24.57
CA LEU A 379 9.20 -11.96 -25.22
C LEU A 379 7.73 -11.54 -25.33
N GLU A 380 7.12 -11.10 -24.22
CA GLU A 380 5.72 -10.68 -24.15
C GLU A 380 5.57 -9.50 -23.20
N VAL A 381 4.54 -8.67 -23.44
CA VAL A 381 4.18 -7.53 -22.57
C VAL A 381 2.69 -7.54 -22.29
N TYR A 382 2.33 -7.47 -21.02
CA TYR A 382 0.96 -7.25 -20.56
C TYR A 382 0.88 -5.92 -19.84
N THR A 383 -0.22 -5.19 -19.96
CA THR A 383 -0.30 -3.86 -19.35
C THR A 383 -1.58 -3.68 -18.53
N SER A 384 -1.43 -3.01 -17.40
CA SER A 384 -2.50 -2.52 -16.54
C SER A 384 -2.47 -1.00 -16.47
N THR A 385 -3.66 -0.38 -16.33
CA THR A 385 -3.82 1.08 -16.25
C THR A 385 -4.66 1.41 -15.01
N PRO A 386 -4.79 2.66 -14.60
CA PRO A 386 -5.71 3.04 -13.54
C PRO A 386 -7.15 2.55 -13.75
N ALA A 387 -7.62 2.47 -15.00
CA ALA A 387 -8.93 1.89 -15.32
C ALA A 387 -9.01 0.38 -15.05
N THR A 388 -7.88 -0.34 -15.13
CA THR A 388 -7.82 -1.75 -14.71
C THR A 388 -7.97 -1.86 -13.20
N TYR A 389 -7.20 -1.08 -12.43
CA TYR A 389 -7.29 -1.07 -10.96
C TYR A 389 -8.68 -0.67 -10.48
N ARG A 390 -9.27 0.41 -11.04
CA ARG A 390 -10.65 0.81 -10.71
C ARG A 390 -11.65 -0.31 -10.92
N ARG A 391 -11.54 -1.08 -11.99
CA ARG A 391 -12.44 -2.21 -12.27
C ARG A 391 -12.42 -3.25 -11.16
N TYR A 392 -11.24 -3.57 -10.60
CA TYR A 392 -11.09 -4.63 -9.60
C TYR A 392 -11.28 -4.14 -8.16
N THR A 393 -10.90 -2.89 -7.86
CA THR A 393 -10.91 -2.38 -6.48
C THR A 393 -12.02 -1.38 -6.20
N LEU A 394 -12.72 -0.86 -7.23
CA LEU A 394 -13.65 0.27 -7.18
C LEU A 394 -13.05 1.57 -6.65
N THR A 395 -11.73 1.63 -6.40
CA THR A 395 -11.08 2.85 -5.94
C THR A 395 -11.27 3.97 -6.97
N PRO A 396 -11.74 5.16 -6.57
CA PRO A 396 -11.93 6.28 -7.49
C PRO A 396 -10.68 6.56 -8.30
N GLN A 397 -10.83 6.75 -9.61
CA GLN A 397 -9.74 6.98 -10.55
C GLN A 397 -8.65 5.90 -10.56
N GLY A 398 -8.90 4.72 -9.97
CA GLY A 398 -7.91 3.64 -9.87
C GLY A 398 -6.66 4.03 -9.07
N SER A 399 -6.81 4.91 -8.07
CA SER A 399 -5.69 5.41 -7.27
C SER A 399 -4.92 4.28 -6.57
N ALA A 400 -3.60 4.40 -6.52
CA ALA A 400 -2.72 3.37 -5.97
C ALA A 400 -2.83 3.25 -4.44
N PHE A 401 -2.95 4.39 -3.73
CA PHE A 401 -2.91 4.44 -2.26
C PHE A 401 -4.19 5.03 -1.65
N GLY A 402 -5.27 5.16 -2.42
CA GLY A 402 -6.53 5.72 -1.96
C GLY A 402 -6.46 7.23 -1.71
N ILE A 403 -7.06 7.70 -0.61
CA ILE A 403 -7.15 9.13 -0.29
C ILE A 403 -5.76 9.72 -0.02
N ARG A 404 -5.43 10.79 -0.76
CA ARG A 404 -4.21 11.57 -0.55
C ARG A 404 -4.22 12.25 0.81
N LYS A 405 -3.13 12.09 1.58
CA LYS A 405 -2.92 12.80 2.84
C LYS A 405 -2.25 14.13 2.56
N VAL A 406 -2.78 15.20 3.14
CA VAL A 406 -2.23 16.55 2.95
C VAL A 406 -2.02 17.24 4.31
N CYS A 407 -0.83 17.81 4.52
CA CYS A 407 -0.47 18.46 5.77
C CYS A 407 -1.27 19.73 6.04
N THR A 408 -1.80 20.37 5.00
CA THR A 408 -2.63 21.59 5.10
C THR A 408 -4.07 21.30 5.52
N ASN A 409 -4.53 20.04 5.47
CA ASN A 409 -5.89 19.66 5.85
C ASN A 409 -5.95 18.24 6.45
N VAL A 410 -5.23 18.04 7.54
CA VAL A 410 -5.10 16.74 8.23
C VAL A 410 -6.45 16.23 8.70
N ALA A 411 -7.27 17.07 9.32
CA ALA A 411 -8.59 16.71 9.85
C ALA A 411 -9.56 16.18 8.79
N ALA A 412 -9.38 16.56 7.52
CA ALA A 412 -10.20 16.05 6.42
C ALA A 412 -9.64 14.76 5.82
N THR A 413 -8.32 14.60 5.76
CA THR A 413 -7.66 13.53 4.99
C THR A 413 -7.19 12.35 5.83
N VAL A 414 -6.96 12.50 7.13
CA VAL A 414 -6.74 11.42 8.09
C VAL A 414 -8.09 11.02 8.69
N LEU A 415 -8.59 9.85 8.30
CA LEU A 415 -9.96 9.43 8.63
C LEU A 415 -10.01 8.54 9.87
N SER A 416 -11.06 8.75 10.66
CA SER A 416 -11.42 7.84 11.76
C SER A 416 -12.00 6.53 11.19
N PRO A 417 -11.76 5.38 11.82
CA PRO A 417 -12.51 4.17 11.55
C PRO A 417 -14.03 4.30 11.81
N ARG A 418 -14.44 5.17 12.73
CA ARG A 418 -15.86 5.39 13.04
C ARG A 418 -16.54 6.24 11.98
N THR A 419 -17.77 5.84 11.64
CA THR A 419 -18.67 6.65 10.82
C THR A 419 -19.79 7.26 11.67
N PRO A 420 -20.61 8.19 11.12
CA PRO A 420 -21.82 8.64 11.81
C PRO A 420 -22.88 7.54 12.03
N VAL A 421 -22.85 6.46 11.24
CA VAL A 421 -23.67 5.25 11.49
C VAL A 421 -22.96 4.40 12.54
N ARG A 422 -23.60 4.22 13.70
CA ARG A 422 -22.94 3.76 14.95
C ARG A 422 -22.24 2.39 14.87
N ASN A 423 -22.72 1.47 14.04
CA ASN A 423 -22.17 0.12 13.88
C ASN A 423 -21.54 -0.10 12.51
N LEU A 424 -21.27 0.98 11.74
CA LEU A 424 -20.52 0.95 10.49
C LEU A 424 -19.12 1.53 10.71
N TYR A 425 -18.11 0.72 10.44
CA TYR A 425 -16.71 1.07 10.57
C TYR A 425 -16.00 1.02 9.21
N LEU A 426 -14.94 1.79 9.07
CA LEU A 426 -14.05 1.81 7.91
C LEU A 426 -12.70 1.19 8.28
N THR A 427 -12.04 0.57 7.31
CA THR A 427 -10.65 0.08 7.43
C THR A 427 -9.90 0.28 6.10
N GLY A 428 -8.65 -0.17 6.03
CA GLY A 428 -7.85 -0.16 4.82
C GLY A 428 -7.01 1.09 4.59
N GLN A 429 -6.35 1.14 3.43
CA GLN A 429 -5.27 2.12 3.13
C GLN A 429 -5.70 3.59 3.07
N SER A 430 -6.99 3.85 2.92
CA SER A 430 -7.50 5.23 2.77
C SER A 430 -7.60 6.01 4.08
N LEU A 431 -7.48 5.37 5.27
CA LEU A 431 -7.70 6.05 6.53
C LEU A 431 -6.48 6.85 7.02
N ASN A 432 -5.34 6.19 7.21
CA ASN A 432 -4.14 6.79 7.78
C ASN A 432 -2.91 6.64 6.88
N LEU A 433 -2.29 5.46 6.91
CA LEU A 433 -1.13 5.08 6.11
C LEU A 433 -1.51 3.97 5.15
N HIS A 434 -0.82 3.89 4.02
CA HIS A 434 -0.96 2.82 3.03
C HIS A 434 0.18 1.78 3.15
N GLY A 435 0.15 0.78 2.29
CA GLY A 435 1.10 -0.35 2.27
C GLY A 435 0.80 -1.36 3.38
N LEU A 436 1.60 -2.42 3.49
CA LEU A 436 1.38 -3.47 4.49
C LEU A 436 1.33 -2.90 5.90
N LEU A 437 2.37 -2.16 6.31
CA LEU A 437 2.47 -1.55 7.63
C LEU A 437 1.25 -0.68 7.95
N GLY A 438 0.90 0.24 7.03
CA GLY A 438 -0.19 1.19 7.25
C GLY A 438 -1.56 0.53 7.33
N VAL A 439 -1.83 -0.46 6.47
CA VAL A 439 -3.11 -1.18 6.47
C VAL A 439 -3.23 -2.04 7.72
N SER A 440 -2.19 -2.80 8.11
CA SER A 440 -2.22 -3.63 9.32
C SER A 440 -2.44 -2.79 10.58
N MET A 441 -1.79 -1.63 10.67
CA MET A 441 -2.05 -0.67 11.76
C MET A 441 -3.49 -0.17 11.76
N THR A 442 -4.04 0.16 10.59
CA THR A 442 -5.43 0.63 10.47
C THR A 442 -6.43 -0.47 10.86
N SER A 443 -6.16 -1.72 10.50
CA SER A 443 -6.99 -2.88 10.89
C SER A 443 -7.05 -3.04 12.40
N ILE A 444 -5.93 -2.91 13.08
CA ILE A 444 -5.84 -2.94 14.54
C ILE A 444 -6.63 -1.79 15.18
N LEU A 445 -6.51 -0.56 14.63
CA LEU A 445 -7.29 0.59 15.11
C LEU A 445 -8.79 0.36 14.96
N THR A 446 -9.21 -0.14 13.79
CA THR A 446 -10.63 -0.43 13.53
C THR A 446 -11.15 -1.48 14.51
N CYS A 447 -10.39 -2.55 14.74
CA CYS A 447 -10.77 -3.57 15.72
C CYS A 447 -10.76 -3.05 17.15
N ARG A 448 -9.83 -2.16 17.53
CA ARG A 448 -9.85 -1.50 18.85
C ARG A 448 -11.13 -0.73 19.09
N GLU A 449 -11.60 0.02 18.08
CA GLU A 449 -12.85 0.76 18.17
C GLU A 449 -14.09 -0.14 18.39
N ILE A 450 -14.03 -1.37 17.87
CA ILE A 450 -15.10 -2.38 17.99
C ILE A 450 -15.00 -3.12 19.33
N LEU A 451 -13.80 -3.54 19.73
CA LEU A 451 -13.54 -4.35 20.91
C LEU A 451 -13.54 -3.52 22.22
N GLY A 452 -13.25 -2.22 22.12
CA GLY A 452 -13.05 -1.35 23.28
C GLY A 452 -11.71 -1.56 24.00
N THR A 453 -10.88 -2.48 23.49
CA THR A 453 -9.54 -2.83 24.02
C THR A 453 -8.57 -3.01 22.87
N LEU A 454 -7.28 -2.78 23.13
CA LEU A 454 -6.23 -3.11 22.16
C LEU A 454 -6.14 -4.63 21.99
N PRO A 455 -6.03 -5.12 20.75
CA PRO A 455 -5.63 -6.52 20.51
C PRO A 455 -4.33 -6.84 21.26
N SER A 456 -4.18 -8.07 21.72
CA SER A 456 -3.10 -8.52 22.60
C SER A 456 -1.68 -8.20 22.11
N ILE A 457 -1.51 -8.04 20.81
CA ILE A 457 -0.23 -7.64 20.20
C ILE A 457 0.32 -6.31 20.74
N LEU A 458 -0.55 -5.34 21.03
CA LEU A 458 -0.13 -4.02 21.49
C LEU A 458 -0.02 -3.92 23.02
N THR A 459 -0.44 -4.94 23.78
CA THR A 459 -0.28 -4.97 25.23
C THR A 459 1.18 -5.16 25.64
N HIS A 460 2.04 -5.69 24.77
CA HIS A 460 3.47 -5.84 25.02
C HIS A 460 4.29 -4.56 24.83
N PHE A 461 3.71 -3.51 24.23
CA PHE A 461 4.38 -2.21 24.03
C PHE A 461 4.12 -1.21 25.17
N HIS A 462 3.49 -1.64 26.26
CA HIS A 462 3.24 -0.82 27.45
C HIS A 462 4.24 -1.07 28.60
N ALA A 463 5.27 -1.90 28.39
CA ALA A 463 6.29 -2.20 29.39
C ALA A 463 7.56 -1.35 29.20
#